data_f4181d56e84f7ab4abb2f1c61ba746a1
#
_entry.id   f4181d56e84f7ab4abb2f1c61ba746a1
#
_cell.length_a   1.000
_cell.length_b   1.000
_cell.length_c   1.000
_cell.angle_alpha   90.00
_cell.angle_beta   90.00
_cell.angle_gamma   90.00
#
_symmetry.space_group_name_H-M   'P 1'
#
loop_
_entity.id
_entity.type
_entity.pdbx_description
1 polymer ?
#
loop_
_entity_poly.entity_id
_entity_poly.type
_entity_poly.pdbx_seq_one_letter_code
_entity_poly.pdbx_strand_id
1 'polypeptide(L)'
;MGGAERDLIRNIPFLSEKFSIKIATLDPVEELKSICEKMNFELLTPEKSWNVPKDPISIILDNDSSLNIWKNIEGLGEAIENSDFIHIVSGDGSMSIINLIPNSIPVHLHLLEPHRGLHEEVLHLKVNGQPKRNLGLTKLLLSRARKRDILQIKNFSSRKKSSISGNSKFTVSRIKEIYNLEVGLLWPSIDLADFIVEEEDSSLVELNGPYVVNIGRASWVKGTWETISMLENTNLSLVHIGGGEKEDLDLLNKHAKSCKVDVWFAPRLTQNELAIVMKNSRASVSLAHGEPFGLTPIEAFAIGTPAVYVNEGGFTDTIIDKENGRLIERHDLHSWHLALKEAEDVDIRAKWSEKGLERIEKLNLSCEMHAERIFKIYQQLING
;
A
#
# COMPACT_ATOMS: atom_id res chain seq x y z
N MET A 1 4.41 6.20 -8.63
CA MET A 1 3.16 6.41 -7.87
C MET A 1 2.88 5.16 -7.04
N GLY A 2 2.67 5.26 -5.75
CA GLY A 2 2.36 4.18 -4.83
C GLY A 2 0.85 3.92 -4.71
N GLY A 3 0.48 2.93 -3.87
CA GLY A 3 -0.93 2.60 -3.64
C GLY A 3 -1.71 3.72 -2.95
N ALA A 4 -1.08 4.44 -2.03
CA ALA A 4 -1.70 5.53 -1.28
C ALA A 4 -2.05 6.73 -2.18
N GLU A 5 -1.15 7.13 -3.07
CA GLU A 5 -1.41 8.23 -4.01
C GLU A 5 -2.50 7.85 -5.01
N ARG A 6 -2.51 6.61 -5.51
CA ARG A 6 -3.58 6.12 -6.40
C ARG A 6 -4.94 6.12 -5.72
N ASP A 7 -4.99 5.66 -4.47
CA ASP A 7 -6.21 5.67 -3.66
C ASP A 7 -6.74 7.10 -3.44
N LEU A 8 -5.85 8.05 -3.08
CA LEU A 8 -6.23 9.44 -2.93
C LEU A 8 -6.81 10.03 -4.23
N ILE A 9 -6.06 9.92 -5.35
CA ILE A 9 -6.45 10.49 -6.65
C ILE A 9 -7.82 9.95 -7.08
N ARG A 10 -8.06 8.66 -6.91
CA ARG A 10 -9.32 8.00 -7.24
C ARG A 10 -10.49 8.52 -6.41
N ASN A 11 -10.25 8.83 -5.14
CA ASN A 11 -11.30 9.30 -4.21
C ASN A 11 -11.63 10.79 -4.32
N ILE A 12 -10.74 11.64 -4.89
CA ILE A 12 -10.94 13.09 -4.98
C ILE A 12 -12.29 13.47 -5.60
N PRO A 13 -12.74 12.92 -6.75
CA PRO A 13 -14.03 13.27 -7.34
C PRO A 13 -15.21 13.04 -6.40
N PHE A 14 -15.24 11.90 -5.73
CA PHE A 14 -16.31 11.50 -4.80
C PHE A 14 -16.29 12.29 -3.48
N LEU A 15 -15.10 12.61 -3.00
CA LEU A 15 -14.94 13.50 -1.86
C LEU A 15 -15.43 14.92 -2.17
N SER A 16 -15.25 15.39 -3.41
CA SER A 16 -15.70 16.73 -3.83
C SER A 16 -17.21 16.88 -3.87
N GLU A 17 -17.96 15.80 -3.93
CA GLU A 17 -19.42 15.81 -3.79
C GLU A 17 -19.88 16.10 -2.35
N LYS A 18 -19.02 15.86 -1.38
CA LYS A 18 -19.29 16.01 0.06
C LYS A 18 -18.62 17.23 0.67
N PHE A 19 -17.50 17.67 0.11
CA PHE A 19 -16.62 18.69 0.67
C PHE A 19 -16.14 19.69 -0.38
N SER A 20 -15.94 20.94 0.02
CA SER A 20 -15.08 21.87 -0.73
C SER A 20 -13.63 21.55 -0.38
N ILE A 21 -12.84 21.07 -1.36
CA ILE A 21 -11.54 20.44 -1.13
C ILE A 21 -10.40 21.40 -1.47
N LYS A 22 -9.42 21.48 -0.58
CA LYS A 22 -8.06 21.94 -0.84
C LYS A 22 -7.10 20.78 -0.56
N ILE A 23 -6.07 20.62 -1.37
CA ILE A 23 -5.12 19.53 -1.25
C ILE A 23 -3.74 20.09 -0.93
N ALA A 24 -3.07 19.50 0.06
CA ALA A 24 -1.70 19.86 0.41
C ALA A 24 -0.80 18.61 0.39
N THR A 25 0.36 18.70 -0.24
CA THR A 25 1.34 17.61 -0.29
C THR A 25 2.77 18.13 -0.38
N LEU A 26 3.73 17.36 0.13
CA LEU A 26 5.16 17.70 0.07
C LEU A 26 5.82 17.32 -1.26
N ASP A 27 5.26 16.33 -1.95
CA ASP A 27 5.78 15.82 -3.23
C ASP A 27 4.62 15.45 -4.17
N PRO A 28 4.13 16.41 -4.98
CA PRO A 28 3.00 16.18 -5.87
C PRO A 28 3.40 15.35 -7.08
N VAL A 29 2.73 14.21 -7.29
CA VAL A 29 2.83 13.44 -8.54
C VAL A 29 2.06 14.14 -9.66
N GLU A 30 2.46 13.93 -10.92
CA GLU A 30 1.85 14.61 -12.09
C GLU A 30 0.37 14.28 -12.23
N GLU A 31 -0.03 13.05 -11.93
CA GLU A 31 -1.43 12.63 -11.96
C GLU A 31 -2.29 13.44 -10.96
N LEU A 32 -1.74 13.75 -9.76
CA LEU A 32 -2.42 14.59 -8.77
C LEU A 32 -2.56 16.04 -9.26
N LYS A 33 -1.52 16.60 -9.85
CA LYS A 33 -1.58 17.94 -10.45
C LYS A 33 -2.65 18.01 -11.53
N SER A 34 -2.66 17.02 -12.43
CA SER A 34 -3.62 16.93 -13.53
C SER A 34 -5.08 16.88 -13.05
N ILE A 35 -5.38 16.08 -12.02
CA ILE A 35 -6.75 16.02 -11.49
C ILE A 35 -7.15 17.31 -10.78
N CYS A 36 -6.24 17.93 -10.02
CA CYS A 36 -6.49 19.22 -9.39
C CYS A 36 -6.79 20.31 -10.41
N GLU A 37 -6.01 20.39 -11.50
CA GLU A 37 -6.25 21.33 -12.59
C GLU A 37 -7.60 21.07 -13.27
N LYS A 38 -7.89 19.81 -13.62
CA LYS A 38 -9.16 19.41 -14.26
C LYS A 38 -10.38 19.77 -13.43
N MET A 39 -10.30 19.61 -12.11
CA MET A 39 -11.40 19.85 -11.18
C MET A 39 -11.35 21.25 -10.55
N ASN A 40 -10.36 22.08 -10.91
CA ASN A 40 -10.12 23.40 -10.37
C ASN A 40 -10.00 23.43 -8.84
N PHE A 41 -9.24 22.47 -8.28
CA PHE A 41 -8.91 22.43 -6.86
C PHE A 41 -7.58 23.13 -6.58
N GLU A 42 -7.53 23.82 -5.45
CA GLU A 42 -6.30 24.41 -4.94
C GLU A 42 -5.35 23.32 -4.46
N LEU A 43 -4.14 23.28 -5.04
CA LEU A 43 -3.07 22.36 -4.68
C LEU A 43 -1.92 23.14 -4.03
N LEU A 44 -1.74 22.95 -2.74
CA LEU A 44 -0.72 23.60 -1.91
C LEU A 44 0.53 22.73 -1.83
N THR A 45 1.63 23.20 -2.39
CA THR A 45 2.89 22.45 -2.49
C THR A 45 4.08 23.34 -2.19
N PRO A 46 5.19 22.79 -1.71
CA PRO A 46 6.43 23.54 -1.60
C PRO A 46 7.01 23.89 -2.98
N GLU A 47 7.78 24.95 -3.07
CA GLU A 47 8.51 25.30 -4.31
C GLU A 47 9.42 24.16 -4.81
N LYS A 48 9.99 23.39 -3.92
CA LYS A 48 10.78 22.19 -4.21
C LYS A 48 10.20 21.01 -3.49
N SER A 49 9.89 19.95 -4.22
CA SER A 49 9.44 18.67 -3.65
C SER A 49 10.39 18.19 -2.55
N TRP A 50 9.79 17.83 -1.43
CA TRP A 50 10.53 17.26 -0.31
C TRP A 50 10.55 15.73 -0.42
N ASN A 51 11.73 15.15 -0.32
CA ASN A 51 11.91 13.71 -0.33
C ASN A 51 12.51 13.25 0.99
N VAL A 52 12.09 12.06 1.44
CA VAL A 52 12.65 11.42 2.63
C VAL A 52 14.16 11.29 2.49
N PRO A 53 14.92 11.81 3.46
CA PRO A 53 16.35 11.59 3.50
C PRO A 53 16.68 10.09 3.54
N LYS A 54 17.59 9.64 2.68
CA LYS A 54 17.97 8.21 2.58
C LYS A 54 18.97 7.76 3.65
N ASP A 55 19.58 8.70 4.38
CA ASP A 55 20.58 8.38 5.41
C ASP A 55 19.96 8.24 6.81
N PRO A 56 20.54 7.38 7.69
CA PRO A 56 19.96 7.10 8.99
C PRO A 56 19.92 8.29 9.95
N ILE A 57 20.82 9.24 9.80
CA ILE A 57 20.89 10.42 10.65
C ILE A 57 19.72 11.33 10.30
N SER A 58 19.46 11.50 9.02
CA SER A 58 18.35 12.30 8.52
C SER A 58 17.00 11.68 8.86
N ILE A 59 16.87 10.35 8.87
CA ILE A 59 15.62 9.68 9.34
C ILE A 59 15.33 10.02 10.80
N ILE A 60 16.35 10.16 11.63
CA ILE A 60 16.20 10.57 13.04
C ILE A 60 15.79 12.06 13.16
N LEU A 61 16.17 12.88 12.18
CA LEU A 61 15.91 14.33 12.14
C LEU A 61 14.71 14.70 11.27
N ASP A 62 14.09 13.73 10.64
CA ASP A 62 13.10 13.89 9.56
C ASP A 62 11.90 14.75 9.94
N ASN A 63 11.32 14.57 11.13
CA ASN A 63 10.17 15.36 11.58
C ASN A 63 10.43 16.87 11.58
N ASP A 64 11.65 17.29 11.87
CA ASP A 64 11.99 18.71 11.92
C ASP A 64 12.16 19.29 10.50
N SER A 65 12.69 18.51 9.55
CA SER A 65 12.88 18.96 8.17
C SER A 65 11.55 19.08 7.44
N SER A 66 10.68 18.08 7.51
CA SER A 66 9.35 18.10 6.89
C SER A 66 8.45 19.19 7.50
N LEU A 67 8.50 19.40 8.81
CA LEU A 67 7.76 20.49 9.49
C LEU A 67 8.16 21.87 8.97
N ASN A 68 9.46 22.10 8.75
CA ASN A 68 9.93 23.36 8.20
C ASN A 68 9.46 23.59 6.77
N ILE A 69 9.37 22.53 5.95
CA ILE A 69 8.81 22.63 4.60
C ILE A 69 7.32 22.95 4.67
N TRP A 70 6.53 22.25 5.49
CA TRP A 70 5.11 22.54 5.67
C TRP A 70 4.86 24.01 6.06
N LYS A 71 5.65 24.57 6.97
CA LYS A 71 5.52 25.98 7.41
C LYS A 71 5.74 27.00 6.29
N ASN A 72 6.52 26.62 5.28
CA ASN A 72 6.91 27.54 4.20
C ASN A 72 6.06 27.37 2.93
N ILE A 73 5.04 26.50 2.93
CA ILE A 73 4.09 26.42 1.82
C ILE A 73 3.19 27.64 1.86
N GLU A 74 3.22 28.42 0.78
CA GLU A 74 2.39 29.63 0.63
C GLU A 74 0.90 29.27 0.72
N GLY A 75 0.13 30.05 1.46
CA GLY A 75 -1.31 29.87 1.66
C GLY A 75 -1.71 28.71 2.59
N LEU A 76 -0.78 27.82 2.99
CA LEU A 76 -1.14 26.66 3.81
C LEU A 76 -1.68 27.06 5.20
N GLY A 77 -1.07 28.04 5.85
CA GLY A 77 -1.56 28.53 7.15
C GLY A 77 -3.00 29.03 7.09
N GLU A 78 -3.30 29.85 6.09
CA GLU A 78 -4.66 30.36 5.84
C GLU A 78 -5.63 29.21 5.48
N ALA A 79 -5.21 28.27 4.67
CA ALA A 79 -6.01 27.10 4.32
C ALA A 79 -6.35 26.25 5.56
N ILE A 80 -5.39 26.05 6.46
CA ILE A 80 -5.61 25.33 7.73
C ILE A 80 -6.63 26.09 8.60
N GLU A 81 -6.43 27.40 8.81
CA GLU A 81 -7.30 28.21 9.68
C GLU A 81 -8.74 28.28 9.18
N ASN A 82 -8.95 28.30 7.87
CA ASN A 82 -10.27 28.35 7.23
C ASN A 82 -10.90 26.97 6.97
N SER A 83 -10.27 25.87 7.43
CA SER A 83 -10.81 24.52 7.25
C SER A 83 -11.77 24.14 8.38
N ASP A 84 -12.93 23.60 8.01
CA ASP A 84 -13.88 22.99 8.96
C ASP A 84 -13.44 21.60 9.41
N PHE A 85 -12.60 20.94 8.61
CA PHE A 85 -12.12 19.57 8.83
C PHE A 85 -10.83 19.33 8.07
N ILE A 86 -9.90 18.60 8.66
CA ILE A 86 -8.66 18.20 8.01
C ILE A 86 -8.57 16.67 8.02
N HIS A 87 -8.38 16.08 6.83
CA HIS A 87 -8.13 14.66 6.65
C HIS A 87 -6.66 14.45 6.27
N ILE A 88 -5.92 13.71 7.08
CA ILE A 88 -4.50 13.42 6.85
C ILE A 88 -4.37 11.95 6.48
N VAL A 89 -3.79 11.68 5.32
CA VAL A 89 -3.34 10.34 4.94
C VAL A 89 -1.86 10.21 5.33
N SER A 90 -1.53 9.21 6.13
CA SER A 90 -0.15 9.02 6.58
C SER A 90 0.77 8.63 5.42
N GLY A 91 1.91 9.27 5.39
CA GLY A 91 2.97 9.06 4.42
C GLY A 91 4.24 9.77 4.91
N ASP A 92 5.29 9.68 4.13
CA ASP A 92 6.58 10.26 4.47
C ASP A 92 6.46 11.79 4.71
N GLY A 93 6.83 12.24 5.91
CA GLY A 93 6.77 13.65 6.32
C GLY A 93 5.37 14.22 6.57
N SER A 94 4.27 13.50 6.23
CA SER A 94 2.89 14.00 6.36
C SER A 94 2.49 14.28 7.81
N MET A 95 2.96 13.45 8.74
CA MET A 95 2.59 13.55 10.15
C MET A 95 3.03 14.85 10.83
N SER A 96 4.05 15.51 10.33
CA SER A 96 4.57 16.74 10.95
C SER A 96 3.62 17.93 10.78
N ILE A 97 2.71 17.92 9.79
CA ILE A 97 1.67 18.96 9.61
C ILE A 97 0.76 19.10 10.83
N ILE A 98 0.58 18.03 11.61
CA ILE A 98 -0.25 18.02 12.82
C ILE A 98 0.15 19.13 13.80
N ASN A 99 1.44 19.48 13.84
CA ASN A 99 1.96 20.54 14.69
C ASN A 99 1.54 21.95 14.27
N LEU A 100 0.99 22.11 13.07
CA LEU A 100 0.48 23.40 12.54
C LEU A 100 -1.01 23.54 12.72
N ILE A 101 -1.73 22.47 13.03
CA ILE A 101 -3.19 22.45 13.07
C ILE A 101 -3.69 22.84 14.47
N PRO A 102 -4.46 23.95 14.62
CA PRO A 102 -5.07 24.33 15.88
C PRO A 102 -5.95 23.23 16.50
N ASN A 103 -5.97 23.14 17.83
CA ASN A 103 -6.77 22.11 18.53
C ASN A 103 -8.29 22.26 18.36
N SER A 104 -8.75 23.41 17.87
CA SER A 104 -10.16 23.68 17.58
C SER A 104 -10.66 23.00 16.32
N ILE A 105 -9.77 22.73 15.36
CA ILE A 105 -10.11 22.14 14.07
C ILE A 105 -10.23 20.61 14.20
N PRO A 106 -11.36 20.03 13.75
CA PRO A 106 -11.52 18.58 13.66
C PRO A 106 -10.50 17.94 12.70
N VAL A 107 -9.83 16.87 13.13
CA VAL A 107 -8.81 16.19 12.32
C VAL A 107 -9.01 14.68 12.33
N HIS A 108 -9.03 14.09 11.15
CA HIS A 108 -8.95 12.64 11.00
C HIS A 108 -7.59 12.24 10.44
N LEU A 109 -6.95 11.27 11.07
CA LEU A 109 -5.73 10.64 10.59
C LEU A 109 -6.06 9.26 10.04
N HIS A 110 -5.92 9.08 8.73
CA HIS A 110 -5.91 7.77 8.10
C HIS A 110 -4.48 7.22 8.17
N LEU A 111 -4.22 6.43 9.20
CA LEU A 111 -2.92 5.81 9.45
C LEU A 111 -2.83 4.51 8.65
N LEU A 112 -2.26 4.57 7.46
CA LEU A 112 -2.16 3.44 6.53
C LEU A 112 -1.33 2.29 7.11
N GLU A 113 -0.30 2.63 7.88
CA GLU A 113 0.52 1.70 8.65
C GLU A 113 1.30 2.46 9.74
N PRO A 114 1.61 1.85 10.88
CA PRO A 114 2.64 2.37 11.78
C PRO A 114 3.96 2.52 11.05
N HIS A 115 4.81 3.45 11.47
CA HIS A 115 6.08 3.71 10.79
C HIS A 115 6.99 2.45 10.79
N ARG A 116 6.85 1.61 9.75
CA ARG A 116 7.49 0.28 9.67
C ARG A 116 9.01 0.33 9.88
N GLY A 117 9.69 1.33 9.30
CA GLY A 117 11.14 1.50 9.47
C GLY A 117 11.58 1.73 10.91
N LEU A 118 10.70 2.19 11.79
CA LEU A 118 10.95 2.33 13.21
C LEU A 118 10.59 1.08 14.03
N HIS A 119 9.52 0.38 13.66
CA HIS A 119 8.89 -0.66 14.48
C HIS A 119 9.14 -2.08 13.97
N GLU A 120 9.60 -2.25 12.72
CA GLU A 120 9.80 -3.57 12.09
C GLU A 120 11.23 -3.75 11.59
N GLU A 121 11.81 -4.91 11.87
CA GLU A 121 13.17 -5.25 11.42
C GLU A 121 13.22 -5.59 9.92
N VAL A 122 12.09 -6.03 9.35
CA VAL A 122 12.00 -6.49 7.96
C VAL A 122 12.45 -5.43 6.94
N LEU A 123 12.28 -4.14 7.22
CA LEU A 123 12.75 -3.04 6.37
C LEU A 123 14.27 -2.83 6.41
N HIS A 124 14.94 -3.39 7.42
CA HIS A 124 16.40 -3.30 7.56
C HIS A 124 17.14 -4.48 6.91
N LEU A 125 16.41 -5.32 6.16
CA LEU A 125 16.96 -6.45 5.44
C LEU A 125 17.19 -6.10 3.96
N LYS A 126 18.23 -6.70 3.35
CA LYS A 126 18.47 -6.70 1.91
C LYS A 126 17.43 -7.60 1.23
N VAL A 127 17.32 -7.53 -0.09
CA VAL A 127 16.40 -8.36 -0.88
C VAL A 127 16.52 -9.87 -0.63
N ASN A 128 17.66 -10.34 -0.18
CA ASN A 128 17.95 -11.74 0.16
C ASN A 128 17.77 -12.09 1.64
N GLY A 129 17.13 -11.24 2.43
CA GLY A 129 16.90 -11.44 3.87
C GLY A 129 18.10 -11.19 4.77
N GLN A 130 19.28 -10.87 4.21
CA GLN A 130 20.45 -10.56 5.02
C GLN A 130 20.32 -9.14 5.61
N PRO A 131 20.76 -8.92 6.85
CA PRO A 131 20.76 -7.59 7.43
C PRO A 131 21.57 -6.58 6.60
N LYS A 132 20.99 -5.38 6.36
CA LYS A 132 21.71 -4.26 5.76
C LYS A 132 22.81 -3.72 6.69
N ARG A 133 22.57 -3.83 8.00
CA ARG A 133 23.44 -3.35 9.09
C ARG A 133 23.25 -4.24 10.32
N ASN A 134 24.06 -4.07 11.35
CA ASN A 134 23.82 -4.75 12.63
C ASN A 134 22.46 -4.35 13.21
N LEU A 135 21.53 -5.29 13.29
CA LEU A 135 20.14 -5.05 13.73
C LEU A 135 20.05 -4.55 15.17
N GLY A 136 20.89 -5.06 16.08
CA GLY A 136 20.92 -4.63 17.47
C GLY A 136 21.33 -3.16 17.61
N LEU A 137 22.38 -2.74 16.87
CA LEU A 137 22.79 -1.34 16.83
C LEU A 137 21.73 -0.44 16.18
N THR A 138 21.13 -0.89 15.09
CA THR A 138 20.02 -0.16 14.43
C THR A 138 18.86 0.03 15.40
N LYS A 139 18.48 -1.02 16.14
CA LYS A 139 17.41 -0.96 17.14
C LYS A 139 17.70 0.03 18.25
N LEU A 140 18.96 0.11 18.70
CA LEU A 140 19.39 1.09 19.71
C LEU A 140 19.32 2.52 19.18
N LEU A 141 19.88 2.76 17.99
CA LEU A 141 19.90 4.09 17.36
C LEU A 141 18.49 4.63 17.11
N LEU A 142 17.56 3.78 16.68
CA LEU A 142 16.17 4.16 16.40
C LEU A 142 15.29 4.26 17.66
N SER A 143 15.81 3.92 18.84
CA SER A 143 15.00 3.90 20.09
C SER A 143 14.35 5.24 20.43
N ARG A 144 15.07 6.35 20.22
CA ARG A 144 14.57 7.71 20.47
C ARG A 144 13.50 8.10 19.43
N ALA A 145 13.71 7.75 18.16
CA ALA A 145 12.75 8.00 17.09
C ALA A 145 11.43 7.23 17.32
N ARG A 146 11.53 5.95 17.72
CA ARG A 146 10.34 5.16 18.11
C ARG A 146 9.56 5.79 19.26
N LYS A 147 10.23 6.26 20.30
CA LYS A 147 9.56 6.93 21.43
C LYS A 147 8.86 8.21 20.99
N ARG A 148 9.48 9.00 20.09
CA ARG A 148 8.86 10.22 19.53
C ARG A 148 7.64 9.89 18.70
N ASP A 149 7.73 8.89 17.81
CA ASP A 149 6.63 8.42 16.99
C ASP A 149 5.42 7.99 17.85
N ILE A 150 5.66 7.16 18.86
CA ILE A 150 4.61 6.73 19.80
C ILE A 150 4.00 7.93 20.52
N LEU A 151 4.80 8.87 20.98
CA LEU A 151 4.31 10.06 21.68
C LEU A 151 3.51 10.97 20.75
N GLN A 152 3.95 11.15 19.52
CA GLN A 152 3.24 11.97 18.52
C GLN A 152 1.85 11.42 18.24
N ILE A 153 1.72 10.13 17.99
CA ILE A 153 0.42 9.47 17.75
C ILE A 153 -0.48 9.54 18.99
N LYS A 154 0.06 9.32 20.18
CA LYS A 154 -0.70 9.44 21.44
C LYS A 154 -1.16 10.87 21.71
N ASN A 155 -0.30 11.86 21.48
CA ASN A 155 -0.67 13.28 21.63
C ASN A 155 -1.75 13.66 20.60
N PHE A 156 -1.66 13.15 19.37
CA PHE A 156 -2.71 13.35 18.38
C PHE A 156 -4.04 12.76 18.86
N SER A 157 -4.04 11.51 19.34
CA SER A 157 -5.27 10.83 19.80
C SER A 157 -5.92 11.51 21.04
N SER A 158 -5.15 12.29 21.79
CA SER A 158 -5.66 13.04 22.96
C SER A 158 -6.35 14.37 22.62
N ARG A 159 -6.33 14.81 21.35
CA ARG A 159 -7.05 16.00 20.89
C ARG A 159 -8.56 15.76 21.00
N LYS A 160 -9.31 16.77 21.47
CA LYS A 160 -10.78 16.64 21.65
C LYS A 160 -11.54 16.30 20.37
N LYS A 161 -11.07 16.83 19.22
CA LYS A 161 -11.72 16.66 17.91
C LYS A 161 -10.77 15.93 16.98
N SER A 162 -10.37 14.71 17.35
CA SER A 162 -9.50 13.88 16.52
C SER A 162 -9.98 12.45 16.46
N SER A 163 -9.74 11.79 15.33
CA SER A 163 -9.94 10.37 15.16
C SER A 163 -8.81 9.76 14.34
N ILE A 164 -8.56 8.46 14.54
CA ILE A 164 -7.58 7.69 13.78
C ILE A 164 -8.30 6.48 13.20
N SER A 165 -7.99 6.15 11.95
CA SER A 165 -8.42 4.90 11.31
C SER A 165 -7.24 4.19 10.67
N GLY A 166 -7.21 2.85 10.77
CA GLY A 166 -6.34 2.00 9.96
C GLY A 166 -7.02 1.59 8.66
N ASN A 167 -6.25 1.22 7.65
CA ASN A 167 -6.75 0.82 6.33
C ASN A 167 -7.16 -0.66 6.23
N SER A 168 -6.95 -1.44 7.29
CA SER A 168 -7.28 -2.87 7.39
C SER A 168 -7.44 -3.28 8.86
N LYS A 169 -8.05 -4.43 9.11
CA LYS A 169 -8.09 -4.99 10.47
C LYS A 169 -6.69 -5.33 10.96
N PHE A 170 -5.82 -5.77 10.05
CA PHE A 170 -4.41 -5.99 10.36
C PHE A 170 -3.75 -4.70 10.84
N THR A 171 -3.90 -3.59 10.10
CA THR A 171 -3.33 -2.29 10.49
C THR A 171 -3.92 -1.79 11.82
N VAL A 172 -5.24 -1.92 12.03
CA VAL A 172 -5.89 -1.59 13.32
C VAL A 172 -5.25 -2.38 14.47
N SER A 173 -5.02 -3.68 14.28
CA SER A 173 -4.35 -4.53 15.26
C SER A 173 -2.90 -4.08 15.53
N ARG A 174 -2.17 -3.73 14.48
CA ARG A 174 -0.79 -3.20 14.61
C ARG A 174 -0.74 -1.85 15.34
N ILE A 175 -1.70 -0.96 15.07
CA ILE A 175 -1.84 0.31 15.78
C ILE A 175 -2.09 0.07 17.28
N LYS A 176 -2.97 -0.87 17.61
CA LYS A 176 -3.21 -1.26 19.00
C LYS A 176 -1.96 -1.82 19.67
N GLU A 177 -1.24 -2.71 18.99
CA GLU A 177 0.00 -3.31 19.53
C GLU A 177 1.09 -2.27 19.78
N ILE A 178 1.34 -1.35 18.84
CA ILE A 178 2.46 -0.40 18.89
C ILE A 178 2.13 0.82 19.74
N TYR A 179 0.95 1.40 19.55
CA TYR A 179 0.57 2.66 20.19
C TYR A 179 -0.34 2.48 21.40
N ASN A 180 -0.89 1.27 21.61
CA ASN A 180 -1.90 0.96 22.63
C ASN A 180 -3.14 1.86 22.50
N LEU A 181 -3.66 1.99 21.27
CA LEU A 181 -4.84 2.79 20.91
C LEU A 181 -5.87 1.91 20.21
N GLU A 182 -7.14 2.10 20.56
CA GLU A 182 -8.27 1.60 19.77
C GLU A 182 -8.61 2.65 18.70
N VAL A 183 -8.67 2.24 17.45
CA VAL A 183 -8.90 3.12 16.29
C VAL A 183 -9.99 2.59 15.39
N GLY A 184 -10.52 3.45 14.53
CA GLY A 184 -11.50 3.09 13.53
C GLY A 184 -10.88 2.30 12.37
N LEU A 185 -11.75 1.82 11.49
CA LEU A 185 -11.39 1.13 10.25
C LEU A 185 -11.92 1.96 9.06
N LEU A 186 -11.03 2.34 8.16
CA LEU A 186 -11.35 3.01 6.90
C LEU A 186 -10.69 2.24 5.76
N TRP A 187 -11.46 1.39 5.08
CA TRP A 187 -10.99 0.62 3.94
C TRP A 187 -10.55 1.56 2.80
N PRO A 188 -9.48 1.24 2.07
CA PRO A 188 -9.16 1.92 0.81
C PRO A 188 -10.24 1.64 -0.23
N SER A 189 -10.24 2.42 -1.29
CA SER A 189 -11.19 2.23 -2.39
C SER A 189 -10.58 1.49 -3.58
N ILE A 190 -11.45 0.97 -4.44
CA ILE A 190 -11.11 0.46 -5.77
C ILE A 190 -12.12 0.95 -6.79
N ASP A 191 -11.66 1.22 -7.99
CA ASP A 191 -12.51 1.40 -9.15
C ASP A 191 -12.38 0.16 -10.06
N LEU A 192 -13.46 -0.61 -10.18
CA LEU A 192 -13.46 -1.81 -11.01
C LEU A 192 -13.31 -1.50 -12.49
N ALA A 193 -13.67 -0.29 -12.92
CA ALA A 193 -13.53 0.13 -14.31
C ALA A 193 -12.05 0.19 -14.75
N ASP A 194 -11.12 0.42 -13.80
CA ASP A 194 -9.68 0.41 -14.07
C ASP A 194 -9.15 -0.96 -14.54
N PHE A 195 -9.93 -2.05 -14.37
CA PHE A 195 -9.51 -3.44 -14.60
C PHE A 195 -10.29 -4.13 -15.73
N ILE A 196 -11.04 -3.36 -16.52
CA ILE A 196 -11.69 -3.89 -17.73
C ILE A 196 -10.62 -4.06 -18.82
N VAL A 197 -10.42 -5.30 -19.26
CA VAL A 197 -9.46 -5.63 -20.34
C VAL A 197 -10.23 -5.74 -21.64
N GLU A 198 -10.07 -4.76 -22.52
CA GLU A 198 -10.76 -4.70 -23.81
C GLU A 198 -10.08 -5.54 -24.91
N GLU A 199 -8.75 -5.70 -24.85
CA GLU A 199 -7.97 -6.47 -25.84
C GLU A 199 -7.03 -7.46 -25.14
N GLU A 200 -6.85 -8.64 -25.76
CA GLU A 200 -5.92 -9.67 -25.29
C GLU A 200 -4.65 -9.63 -26.17
N ASP A 201 -3.57 -9.03 -25.65
CA ASP A 201 -2.26 -9.13 -26.26
C ASP A 201 -1.35 -10.03 -25.40
N SER A 202 -1.19 -11.28 -25.84
CA SER A 202 -0.33 -12.26 -25.18
C SER A 202 1.16 -12.05 -25.47
N SER A 203 1.52 -11.15 -26.39
CA SER A 203 2.91 -10.89 -26.81
C SER A 203 3.69 -9.99 -25.84
N LEU A 204 3.04 -9.39 -24.86
CA LEU A 204 3.66 -8.46 -23.90
C LEU A 204 4.70 -9.12 -22.98
N VAL A 205 4.54 -10.41 -22.68
CA VAL A 205 5.41 -11.11 -21.72
C VAL A 205 6.56 -11.81 -22.43
N GLU A 206 7.78 -11.45 -22.11
CA GLU A 206 9.01 -12.00 -22.70
C GLU A 206 9.41 -13.35 -22.05
N LEU A 207 8.45 -14.25 -21.84
CA LEU A 207 8.67 -15.57 -21.24
C LEU A 207 7.98 -16.67 -22.06
N ASN A 208 8.56 -17.85 -22.06
CA ASN A 208 7.95 -19.03 -22.64
C ASN A 208 7.23 -19.86 -21.56
N GLY A 209 5.98 -20.23 -21.81
CA GLY A 209 5.22 -21.09 -20.90
C GLY A 209 4.42 -20.35 -19.83
N PRO A 210 3.85 -21.09 -18.87
CA PRO A 210 2.99 -20.51 -17.84
C PRO A 210 3.79 -19.76 -16.78
N TYR A 211 3.22 -18.68 -16.27
CA TYR A 211 3.86 -17.81 -15.29
C TYR A 211 2.90 -17.37 -14.17
N VAL A 212 3.47 -16.95 -13.08
CA VAL A 212 2.77 -16.21 -12.01
C VAL A 212 3.23 -14.75 -11.98
N VAL A 213 2.38 -13.86 -11.46
CA VAL A 213 2.67 -12.44 -11.34
C VAL A 213 2.90 -12.06 -9.89
N ASN A 214 4.01 -11.36 -9.62
CA ASN A 214 4.28 -10.71 -8.33
C ASN A 214 4.39 -9.21 -8.54
N ILE A 215 3.59 -8.41 -7.81
CA ILE A 215 3.51 -6.96 -7.96
C ILE A 215 4.04 -6.27 -6.71
N GLY A 216 4.99 -5.36 -6.90
CA GLY A 216 5.59 -4.55 -5.85
C GLY A 216 7.07 -4.31 -6.08
N ARG A 217 7.66 -3.36 -5.36
CA ARG A 217 9.11 -3.11 -5.46
C ARG A 217 9.89 -4.38 -5.08
N ALA A 218 10.89 -4.72 -5.86
CA ALA A 218 11.82 -5.80 -5.55
C ALA A 218 12.50 -5.55 -4.19
N SER A 219 12.08 -6.29 -3.17
CA SER A 219 12.56 -6.13 -1.80
C SER A 219 12.22 -7.34 -0.95
N TRP A 220 12.94 -7.51 0.17
CA TRP A 220 12.59 -8.53 1.15
C TRP A 220 11.17 -8.35 1.68
N VAL A 221 10.78 -7.10 1.99
CA VAL A 221 9.43 -6.78 2.50
C VAL A 221 8.31 -7.27 1.57
N LYS A 222 8.53 -7.23 0.25
CA LYS A 222 7.56 -7.72 -0.75
C LYS A 222 7.71 -9.21 -1.06
N GLY A 223 8.63 -9.92 -0.39
CA GLY A 223 8.79 -11.35 -0.50
C GLY A 223 9.28 -11.83 -1.87
N THR A 224 9.90 -10.95 -2.69
CA THR A 224 10.30 -11.30 -4.07
C THR A 224 11.31 -12.43 -4.10
N TRP A 225 12.29 -12.43 -3.18
CA TRP A 225 13.26 -13.52 -3.04
C TRP A 225 12.59 -14.85 -2.72
N GLU A 226 11.67 -14.83 -1.75
CA GLU A 226 10.94 -16.01 -1.29
C GLU A 226 9.97 -16.51 -2.37
N THR A 227 9.37 -15.60 -3.17
CA THR A 227 8.54 -15.97 -4.33
C THR A 227 9.35 -16.77 -5.35
N ILE A 228 10.58 -16.36 -5.66
CA ILE A 228 11.46 -17.11 -6.55
C ILE A 228 11.78 -18.49 -5.96
N SER A 229 12.14 -18.55 -4.66
CA SER A 229 12.40 -19.83 -3.98
C SER A 229 11.18 -20.76 -3.98
N MET A 230 9.99 -20.22 -3.80
CA MET A 230 8.74 -20.98 -3.81
C MET A 230 8.44 -21.61 -5.16
N LEU A 231 8.90 -21.01 -6.26
CA LEU A 231 8.71 -21.53 -7.62
C LEU A 231 9.73 -22.62 -8.01
N GLU A 232 10.75 -22.87 -7.20
CA GLU A 232 11.72 -23.94 -7.45
C GLU A 232 11.01 -25.28 -7.60
N ASN A 233 11.44 -26.09 -8.59
CA ASN A 233 10.84 -27.36 -8.96
C ASN A 233 9.38 -27.30 -9.47
N THR A 234 8.92 -26.12 -9.87
CA THR A 234 7.69 -25.95 -10.66
C THR A 234 8.04 -25.75 -12.14
N ASN A 235 7.03 -25.79 -13.00
CA ASN A 235 7.17 -25.38 -14.41
C ASN A 235 6.74 -23.93 -14.65
N LEU A 236 6.67 -23.13 -13.58
CA LEU A 236 6.18 -21.76 -13.62
C LEU A 236 7.35 -20.77 -13.65
N SER A 237 7.22 -19.78 -14.52
CA SER A 237 8.08 -18.58 -14.53
C SER A 237 7.51 -17.47 -13.66
N LEU A 238 8.31 -16.46 -13.34
CA LEU A 238 7.89 -15.29 -12.59
C LEU A 238 7.87 -14.05 -13.47
N VAL A 239 6.75 -13.36 -13.52
CA VAL A 239 6.67 -11.96 -13.96
C VAL A 239 6.70 -11.08 -12.72
N HIS A 240 7.75 -10.29 -12.56
CA HIS A 240 7.88 -9.32 -11.47
C HIS A 240 7.63 -7.91 -11.98
N ILE A 241 6.62 -7.22 -11.41
CA ILE A 241 6.19 -5.88 -11.80
C ILE A 241 6.37 -4.92 -10.63
N GLY A 242 7.06 -3.80 -10.84
CA GLY A 242 7.26 -2.76 -9.83
C GLY A 242 8.71 -2.34 -9.64
N GLY A 243 9.62 -2.91 -10.41
CA GLY A 243 11.03 -2.53 -10.46
C GLY A 243 11.78 -2.76 -9.15
N GLY A 244 12.96 -2.14 -9.02
CA GLY A 244 13.83 -2.24 -7.86
C GLY A 244 15.15 -1.53 -8.10
N GLU A 245 15.99 -1.47 -7.09
CA GLU A 245 17.38 -1.00 -7.26
C GLU A 245 18.14 -2.04 -8.10
N LYS A 246 19.07 -1.58 -8.93
CA LYS A 246 19.80 -2.45 -9.85
C LYS A 246 20.50 -3.61 -9.14
N GLU A 247 21.12 -3.33 -8.00
CA GLU A 247 21.82 -4.32 -7.19
C GLU A 247 20.87 -5.41 -6.66
N ASP A 248 19.64 -5.03 -6.27
CA ASP A 248 18.62 -5.98 -5.81
C ASP A 248 18.11 -6.83 -6.96
N LEU A 249 17.86 -6.25 -8.14
CA LEU A 249 17.46 -6.99 -9.33
C LEU A 249 18.55 -7.97 -9.81
N ASP A 250 19.83 -7.57 -9.77
CA ASP A 250 20.96 -8.44 -10.11
C ASP A 250 21.09 -9.64 -9.13
N LEU A 251 20.82 -9.40 -7.84
CA LEU A 251 20.79 -10.49 -6.84
C LEU A 251 19.62 -11.44 -7.06
N LEU A 252 18.43 -10.92 -7.38
CA LEU A 252 17.25 -11.72 -7.70
C LEU A 252 17.46 -12.56 -8.95
N ASN A 253 18.08 -12.00 -10.01
CA ASN A 253 18.43 -12.74 -11.21
C ASN A 253 19.40 -13.93 -10.92
N LYS A 254 20.40 -13.71 -10.07
CA LYS A 254 21.33 -14.78 -9.66
C LYS A 254 20.59 -15.87 -8.88
N HIS A 255 19.69 -15.45 -7.98
CA HIS A 255 18.89 -16.37 -7.20
C HIS A 255 17.94 -17.19 -8.08
N ALA A 256 17.24 -16.55 -9.02
CA ALA A 256 16.35 -17.19 -9.97
C ALA A 256 17.08 -18.29 -10.78
N LYS A 257 18.29 -17.99 -11.28
CA LYS A 257 19.14 -18.98 -11.96
C LYS A 257 19.51 -20.17 -11.06
N SER A 258 19.78 -19.93 -9.77
CA SER A 258 20.08 -21.01 -8.82
C SER A 258 18.87 -21.90 -8.54
N CYS A 259 17.66 -21.33 -8.52
CA CYS A 259 16.39 -22.04 -8.38
C CYS A 259 15.85 -22.61 -9.70
N LYS A 260 16.52 -22.37 -10.84
CA LYS A 260 16.08 -22.74 -12.19
C LYS A 260 14.69 -22.18 -12.53
N VAL A 261 14.42 -20.94 -12.12
CA VAL A 261 13.19 -20.20 -12.38
C VAL A 261 13.49 -19.08 -13.37
N ASP A 262 12.75 -19.05 -14.48
CA ASP A 262 12.82 -17.93 -15.40
C ASP A 262 12.07 -16.73 -14.83
N VAL A 263 12.70 -15.56 -14.87
CA VAL A 263 12.11 -14.31 -14.34
C VAL A 263 12.18 -13.23 -15.39
N TRP A 264 11.03 -12.61 -15.66
CA TRP A 264 10.94 -11.36 -16.41
C TRP A 264 10.68 -10.22 -15.44
N PHE A 265 11.63 -9.29 -15.33
CA PHE A 265 11.45 -8.03 -14.64
C PHE A 265 10.80 -7.05 -15.61
N ALA A 266 9.48 -6.93 -15.52
CA ALA A 266 8.70 -6.11 -16.44
C ALA A 266 9.10 -4.62 -16.35
N PRO A 267 9.14 -3.90 -17.47
CA PRO A 267 9.27 -2.46 -17.47
C PRO A 267 8.05 -1.80 -16.80
N ARG A 268 8.00 -0.48 -16.79
CA ARG A 268 6.79 0.23 -16.35
C ARG A 268 5.65 -0.07 -17.33
N LEU A 269 4.63 -0.76 -16.85
CA LEU A 269 3.42 -1.09 -17.60
C LEU A 269 2.36 0.00 -17.39
N THR A 270 1.54 0.20 -18.40
CA THR A 270 0.28 0.93 -18.29
C THR A 270 -0.73 0.10 -17.50
N GLN A 271 -1.84 0.69 -17.08
CA GLN A 271 -2.88 -0.03 -16.33
C GLN A 271 -3.47 -1.18 -17.16
N ASN A 272 -3.71 -0.95 -18.46
CA ASN A 272 -4.22 -1.98 -19.36
C ASN A 272 -3.22 -3.12 -19.57
N GLU A 273 -1.94 -2.82 -19.82
CA GLU A 273 -0.88 -3.83 -19.93
C GLU A 273 -0.74 -4.66 -18.66
N LEU A 274 -0.81 -4.01 -17.47
CA LEU A 274 -0.81 -4.70 -16.19
C LEU A 274 -1.98 -5.68 -16.09
N ALA A 275 -3.18 -5.25 -16.45
CA ALA A 275 -4.37 -6.08 -16.40
C ALA A 275 -4.28 -7.26 -17.38
N ILE A 276 -3.76 -7.07 -18.60
CA ILE A 276 -3.51 -8.13 -19.58
C ILE A 276 -2.51 -9.16 -19.03
N VAL A 277 -1.38 -8.70 -18.49
CA VAL A 277 -0.34 -9.57 -17.92
C VAL A 277 -0.89 -10.37 -16.74
N MET A 278 -1.70 -9.76 -15.87
CA MET A 278 -2.35 -10.45 -14.76
C MET A 278 -3.37 -11.49 -15.25
N LYS A 279 -4.24 -11.13 -16.20
CA LYS A 279 -5.29 -12.00 -16.75
C LYS A 279 -4.73 -13.28 -17.34
N ASN A 280 -3.61 -13.18 -18.06
CA ASN A 280 -2.94 -14.30 -18.70
C ASN A 280 -2.07 -15.14 -17.76
N SER A 281 -1.89 -14.72 -16.50
CA SER A 281 -1.09 -15.47 -15.53
C SER A 281 -1.83 -16.67 -14.95
N ARG A 282 -1.06 -17.64 -14.43
CA ARG A 282 -1.58 -18.74 -13.63
C ARG A 282 -2.24 -18.23 -12.37
N ALA A 283 -1.59 -17.31 -11.69
CA ALA A 283 -2.05 -16.67 -10.47
C ALA A 283 -1.29 -15.36 -10.21
N SER A 284 -1.91 -14.45 -9.50
CA SER A 284 -1.22 -13.39 -8.77
C SER A 284 -0.73 -13.96 -7.44
N VAL A 285 0.55 -13.75 -7.12
CA VAL A 285 1.19 -14.32 -5.92
C VAL A 285 1.91 -13.27 -5.10
N SER A 286 1.91 -13.41 -3.78
CA SER A 286 2.73 -12.58 -2.91
C SER A 286 3.12 -13.29 -1.63
N LEU A 287 4.42 -13.21 -1.29
CA LEU A 287 4.97 -13.55 0.02
C LEU A 287 5.39 -12.29 0.78
N ALA A 288 4.68 -11.18 0.60
CA ALA A 288 4.98 -9.93 1.31
C ALA A 288 4.85 -10.10 2.82
N HIS A 289 5.79 -9.48 3.56
CA HIS A 289 5.79 -9.49 5.02
C HIS A 289 4.89 -8.39 5.55
N GLY A 290 3.78 -8.75 6.21
CA GLY A 290 2.90 -7.83 6.88
C GLY A 290 2.38 -6.71 5.96
N GLU A 291 1.86 -7.05 4.79
CA GLU A 291 1.23 -6.07 3.89
C GLU A 291 0.08 -5.36 4.60
N PRO A 292 0.01 -4.02 4.61
CA PRO A 292 -1.01 -3.29 5.37
C PRO A 292 -2.45 -3.63 4.99
N PHE A 293 -2.78 -3.60 3.71
CA PHE A 293 -4.10 -4.01 3.19
C PHE A 293 -3.96 -5.03 2.07
N GLY A 294 -3.13 -4.72 1.07
CA GLY A 294 -2.98 -5.54 -0.13
C GLY A 294 -4.09 -5.28 -1.15
N LEU A 295 -3.91 -4.27 -2.00
CA LEU A 295 -4.82 -4.01 -3.12
C LEU A 295 -4.70 -5.08 -4.20
N THR A 296 -3.54 -5.72 -4.34
CA THR A 296 -3.25 -6.67 -5.42
C THR A 296 -4.21 -7.86 -5.49
N PRO A 297 -4.64 -8.53 -4.39
CA PRO A 297 -5.68 -9.55 -4.48
C PRO A 297 -7.02 -9.01 -4.98
N ILE A 298 -7.37 -7.77 -4.60
CA ILE A 298 -8.59 -7.12 -5.08
C ILE A 298 -8.51 -6.83 -6.59
N GLU A 299 -7.36 -6.34 -7.05
CA GLU A 299 -7.06 -6.15 -8.47
C GLU A 299 -7.15 -7.50 -9.23
N ALA A 300 -6.60 -8.57 -8.65
CA ALA A 300 -6.67 -9.91 -9.21
C ALA A 300 -8.12 -10.41 -9.33
N PHE A 301 -8.96 -10.20 -8.31
CA PHE A 301 -10.38 -10.56 -8.36
C PHE A 301 -11.13 -9.81 -9.46
N ALA A 302 -10.88 -8.49 -9.60
CA ALA A 302 -11.50 -7.67 -10.63
C ALA A 302 -11.17 -8.14 -12.06
N ILE A 303 -9.96 -8.67 -12.27
CA ILE A 303 -9.48 -9.19 -13.56
C ILE A 303 -9.89 -10.65 -13.78
N GLY A 304 -10.28 -11.38 -12.74
CA GLY A 304 -10.55 -12.83 -12.81
C GLY A 304 -9.29 -13.69 -12.69
N THR A 305 -8.23 -13.16 -12.11
CA THR A 305 -6.97 -13.86 -11.87
C THR A 305 -6.98 -14.52 -10.49
N PRO A 306 -6.61 -15.82 -10.35
CA PRO A 306 -6.48 -16.45 -9.05
C PRO A 306 -5.51 -15.73 -8.13
N ALA A 307 -5.91 -15.54 -6.88
CA ALA A 307 -5.08 -14.96 -5.84
C ALA A 307 -4.52 -16.06 -4.91
N VAL A 308 -3.19 -16.22 -4.89
CA VAL A 308 -2.49 -17.20 -4.03
C VAL A 308 -1.45 -16.46 -3.20
N TYR A 309 -1.75 -16.21 -1.93
CA TYR A 309 -1.01 -15.27 -1.09
C TYR A 309 -0.57 -15.89 0.24
N VAL A 310 0.44 -15.30 0.85
CA VAL A 310 0.85 -15.66 2.20
C VAL A 310 -0.26 -15.34 3.21
N ASN A 311 -0.47 -16.24 4.19
CA ASN A 311 -1.45 -16.05 5.26
C ASN A 311 -0.94 -15.06 6.31
N GLU A 312 -0.70 -13.80 5.88
CA GLU A 312 -0.18 -12.72 6.72
C GLU A 312 -0.77 -11.36 6.31
N GLY A 313 -0.73 -10.42 7.26
CA GLY A 313 -1.08 -9.04 6.97
C GLY A 313 -2.52 -8.82 6.53
N GLY A 314 -2.74 -7.76 5.79
CA GLY A 314 -4.03 -7.38 5.24
C GLY A 314 -4.59 -8.33 4.19
N PHE A 315 -3.79 -9.27 3.66
CA PHE A 315 -4.30 -10.30 2.76
C PHE A 315 -5.40 -11.15 3.42
N THR A 316 -5.31 -11.35 4.73
CA THR A 316 -6.34 -12.06 5.52
C THR A 316 -7.67 -11.31 5.62
N ASP A 317 -7.66 -10.02 5.31
CA ASP A 317 -8.88 -9.20 5.25
C ASP A 317 -9.59 -9.32 3.90
N THR A 318 -8.87 -9.64 2.83
CA THR A 318 -9.39 -9.67 1.45
C THR A 318 -9.64 -11.08 0.96
N ILE A 319 -8.76 -12.02 1.28
CA ILE A 319 -8.84 -13.42 0.84
C ILE A 319 -9.48 -14.27 1.96
N ILE A 320 -10.39 -15.15 1.57
CA ILE A 320 -10.93 -16.24 2.38
C ILE A 320 -10.44 -17.53 1.75
N ASP A 321 -9.57 -18.26 2.47
CA ASP A 321 -8.91 -19.45 1.93
C ASP A 321 -9.91 -20.46 1.36
N LYS A 322 -9.63 -20.93 0.14
CA LYS A 322 -10.43 -21.87 -0.65
C LYS A 322 -11.80 -21.35 -1.13
N GLU A 323 -12.17 -20.13 -0.77
CA GLU A 323 -13.41 -19.51 -1.27
C GLU A 323 -13.15 -18.62 -2.49
N ASN A 324 -12.31 -17.59 -2.34
CA ASN A 324 -11.99 -16.62 -3.38
C ASN A 324 -10.48 -16.56 -3.70
N GLY A 325 -9.71 -17.53 -3.28
CA GLY A 325 -8.27 -17.66 -3.47
C GLY A 325 -7.66 -18.57 -2.42
N ARG A 326 -6.36 -18.46 -2.24
CA ARG A 326 -5.63 -19.25 -1.25
C ARG A 326 -4.80 -18.37 -0.33
N LEU A 327 -4.82 -18.71 0.95
CA LEU A 327 -3.92 -18.19 1.98
C LEU A 327 -3.03 -19.32 2.49
N ILE A 328 -1.73 -19.21 2.29
CA ILE A 328 -0.77 -20.28 2.55
C ILE A 328 0.25 -19.81 3.60
N GLU A 329 0.58 -20.68 4.54
CA GLU A 329 1.67 -20.42 5.48
C GLU A 329 3.00 -20.27 4.72
N ARG A 330 3.80 -19.26 5.09
CA ARG A 330 5.01 -18.84 4.37
C ARG A 330 5.95 -19.97 4.01
N HIS A 331 6.17 -20.90 4.90
CA HIS A 331 7.15 -22.00 4.75
C HIS A 331 6.54 -23.32 4.29
N ASP A 332 5.24 -23.37 4.00
CA ASP A 332 4.57 -24.58 3.52
C ASP A 332 4.63 -24.66 1.98
N LEU A 333 5.81 -24.99 1.46
CA LEU A 333 6.04 -25.12 0.01
C LEU A 333 5.10 -26.13 -0.65
N HIS A 334 4.73 -27.22 0.04
CA HIS A 334 3.79 -28.19 -0.50
C HIS A 334 2.42 -27.58 -0.78
N SER A 335 1.87 -26.83 0.17
CA SER A 335 0.58 -26.15 0.00
C SER A 335 0.66 -25.04 -1.05
N TRP A 336 1.81 -24.34 -1.19
CA TRP A 336 2.01 -23.39 -2.28
C TRP A 336 1.91 -24.05 -3.65
N HIS A 337 2.62 -25.17 -3.86
CA HIS A 337 2.59 -25.91 -5.13
C HIS A 337 1.20 -26.48 -5.43
N LEU A 338 0.49 -26.98 -4.42
CA LEU A 338 -0.91 -27.44 -4.58
C LEU A 338 -1.84 -26.28 -4.97
N ALA A 339 -1.72 -25.12 -4.33
CA ALA A 339 -2.54 -23.96 -4.64
C ALA A 339 -2.31 -23.44 -6.07
N LEU A 340 -1.06 -23.44 -6.53
CA LEU A 340 -0.72 -23.07 -7.90
C LEU A 340 -1.23 -24.08 -8.93
N LYS A 341 -1.34 -25.36 -8.55
CA LYS A 341 -1.95 -26.39 -9.38
C LYS A 341 -3.49 -26.26 -9.39
N GLU A 342 -4.12 -25.96 -8.25
CA GLU A 342 -5.56 -25.65 -8.19
C GLU A 342 -5.91 -24.44 -9.09
N ALA A 343 -5.04 -23.43 -9.14
CA ALA A 343 -5.18 -22.27 -10.00
C ALA A 343 -5.07 -22.58 -11.52
N GLU A 344 -4.76 -23.80 -11.92
CA GLU A 344 -4.81 -24.29 -13.31
C GLU A 344 -6.22 -24.67 -13.74
N ASP A 345 -7.01 -25.13 -12.81
CA ASP A 345 -8.38 -25.63 -13.06
C ASP A 345 -9.33 -24.46 -13.40
N VAL A 346 -9.99 -24.56 -14.56
CA VAL A 346 -10.86 -23.51 -15.09
C VAL A 346 -12.07 -23.26 -14.19
N ASP A 347 -12.64 -24.32 -13.62
CA ASP A 347 -13.82 -24.21 -12.75
C ASP A 347 -13.45 -23.57 -11.40
N ILE A 348 -12.30 -23.91 -10.86
CA ILE A 348 -11.75 -23.29 -9.64
C ILE A 348 -11.46 -21.81 -9.89
N ARG A 349 -10.83 -21.47 -11.02
CA ARG A 349 -10.57 -20.06 -11.40
C ARG A 349 -11.86 -19.24 -11.48
N ALA A 350 -12.86 -19.76 -12.18
CA ALA A 350 -14.16 -19.12 -12.33
C ALA A 350 -14.85 -18.90 -10.98
N LYS A 351 -14.86 -19.92 -10.11
CA LYS A 351 -15.40 -19.83 -8.74
C LYS A 351 -14.68 -18.78 -7.91
N TRP A 352 -13.35 -18.78 -7.93
CA TRP A 352 -12.56 -17.81 -7.12
C TRP A 352 -12.76 -16.39 -7.60
N SER A 353 -12.89 -16.18 -8.92
CA SER A 353 -13.20 -14.86 -9.50
C SER A 353 -14.58 -14.37 -9.04
N GLU A 354 -15.63 -15.19 -9.18
CA GLU A 354 -16.99 -14.86 -8.72
C GLU A 354 -16.99 -14.48 -7.22
N LYS A 355 -16.42 -15.35 -6.38
CA LYS A 355 -16.35 -15.11 -4.94
C LYS A 355 -15.43 -13.93 -4.56
N GLY A 356 -14.45 -13.62 -5.39
CA GLY A 356 -13.63 -12.43 -5.27
C GLY A 356 -14.43 -11.15 -5.48
N LEU A 357 -15.25 -11.10 -6.54
CA LEU A 357 -16.15 -9.95 -6.79
C LEU A 357 -17.18 -9.78 -5.67
N GLU A 358 -17.84 -10.87 -5.22
CA GLU A 358 -18.73 -10.84 -4.06
C GLU A 358 -18.01 -10.29 -2.80
N ARG A 359 -16.72 -10.59 -2.65
CA ARG A 359 -15.92 -10.08 -1.52
C ARG A 359 -15.70 -8.58 -1.60
N ILE A 360 -15.41 -8.04 -2.79
CA ILE A 360 -15.26 -6.59 -3.03
C ILE A 360 -16.56 -5.88 -2.66
N GLU A 361 -17.71 -6.38 -3.14
CA GLU A 361 -19.03 -5.83 -2.82
C GLU A 361 -19.31 -5.89 -1.31
N LYS A 362 -19.05 -7.02 -0.64
CA LYS A 362 -19.26 -7.19 0.80
C LYS A 362 -18.40 -6.25 1.66
N LEU A 363 -17.19 -5.93 1.21
CA LEU A 363 -16.31 -4.98 1.87
C LEU A 363 -16.70 -3.53 1.55
N ASN A 364 -17.58 -3.30 0.55
CA ASN A 364 -18.00 -1.99 0.09
C ASN A 364 -16.80 -1.08 -0.20
N LEU A 365 -15.94 -1.50 -1.13
CA LEU A 365 -14.68 -0.82 -1.46
C LEU A 365 -14.84 0.25 -2.55
N SER A 366 -16.06 0.67 -2.89
CA SER A 366 -16.24 1.73 -3.89
C SER A 366 -15.75 3.09 -3.38
N CYS A 367 -15.43 3.98 -4.31
CA CYS A 367 -15.00 5.35 -4.00
C CYS A 367 -16.09 6.16 -3.31
N GLU A 368 -17.36 5.97 -3.70
CA GLU A 368 -18.51 6.59 -3.06
C GLU A 368 -18.61 6.19 -1.59
N MET A 369 -18.44 4.91 -1.30
CA MET A 369 -18.50 4.40 0.07
C MET A 369 -17.32 4.87 0.92
N HIS A 370 -16.15 5.04 0.30
CA HIS A 370 -15.00 5.63 0.99
C HIS A 370 -15.27 7.09 1.37
N ALA A 371 -15.77 7.90 0.43
CA ALA A 371 -16.15 9.29 0.68
C ALA A 371 -17.25 9.41 1.75
N GLU A 372 -18.26 8.53 1.71
CA GLU A 372 -19.34 8.47 2.72
C GLU A 372 -18.79 8.14 4.12
N ARG A 373 -17.82 7.22 4.23
CA ARG A 373 -17.17 6.90 5.51
C ARG A 373 -16.40 8.09 6.07
N ILE A 374 -15.66 8.83 5.22
CA ILE A 374 -14.95 10.05 5.65
C ILE A 374 -15.95 11.12 6.08
N PHE A 375 -17.07 11.28 5.37
CA PHE A 375 -18.11 12.23 5.74
C PHE A 375 -18.76 11.88 7.10
N LYS A 376 -18.99 10.60 7.38
CA LYS A 376 -19.48 10.15 8.70
C LYS A 376 -18.47 10.43 9.82
N ILE A 377 -17.18 10.24 9.55
CA ILE A 377 -16.11 10.57 10.52
C ILE A 377 -16.15 12.08 10.83
N TYR A 378 -16.24 12.92 9.79
CA TYR A 378 -16.40 14.37 9.97
C TYR A 378 -17.62 14.70 10.85
N GLN A 379 -18.79 14.15 10.53
CA GLN A 379 -20.02 14.40 11.30
C GLN A 379 -19.87 14.00 12.78
N GLN A 380 -19.21 12.88 13.06
CA GLN A 380 -18.93 12.44 14.43
C GLN A 380 -18.01 13.41 15.19
N LEU A 381 -17.01 13.98 14.51
CA LEU A 381 -16.05 14.91 15.13
C LEU A 381 -16.62 16.29 15.39
N ILE A 382 -17.63 16.75 14.64
CA ILE A 382 -18.26 18.04 14.87
C ILE A 382 -19.40 17.98 15.88
N ASN A 383 -20.07 16.83 16.03
CA ASN A 383 -21.22 16.63 16.91
C ASN A 383 -20.86 16.04 18.29
N GLY A 384 -19.63 15.53 18.48
CA GLY A 384 -19.07 15.01 19.73
C GLY A 384 -18.14 15.99 20.39
#